data_2592e6a3c726a2c6348b1c8253a4703f
#
_entry.id   2592e6a3c726a2c6348b1c8253a4703f
#
_cell.length_a   1.000
_cell.length_b   1.000
_cell.length_c   1.000
_cell.angle_alpha   90.00
_cell.angle_beta   90.00
_cell.angle_gamma   90.00
#
_symmetry.space_group_name_H-M   'P 1'
#
loop_
_entity.id
_entity.type
_entity.pdbx_description
1 polymer ?
#
loop_
_entity_poly.entity_id
_entity_poly.type
_entity_poly.pdbx_seq_one_letter_code
_entity_poly.pdbx_strand_id
1 'polypeptide(L)'
;SMGLNIIFGIDTTTAAAISGILGILLFTSKKMGGVLDNTAKVLGTVMLVLIGYVAFSTNPPVGEAVTHAIVPTHYPWLATITLIGGTVGGYITFSGGHRLIDAGITGQEHLKDVRRAAIMGMSVDALVRVLLFLAVLGVVSMGFVLDPKDPAGSAFLLGAGEIGHKLFGIVFFCAALTSVVGAAYTSVSFLKTLSLIHI
;
A
#
# COMPACT_ATOMS: atom_id res chain seq x y z
N SER A 1 1.55 11.12 9.27
CA SER A 1 1.32 9.73 8.85
C SER A 1 0.65 8.95 9.96
N MET A 2 -0.43 8.26 9.64
CA MET A 2 -1.14 7.39 10.59
C MET A 2 -0.20 6.35 11.24
N GLY A 3 0.75 5.80 10.49
CA GLY A 3 1.71 4.84 11.05
C GLY A 3 2.48 5.35 12.26
N LEU A 4 2.99 6.59 12.23
CA LEU A 4 3.66 7.20 13.39
C LEU A 4 2.69 7.49 14.54
N ASN A 5 1.45 7.82 14.24
CA ASN A 5 0.41 7.98 15.26
C ASN A 5 0.17 6.65 16.00
N ILE A 6 0.04 5.55 15.26
CA ILE A 6 -0.17 4.21 15.82
C ILE A 6 1.02 3.76 16.68
N ILE A 7 2.27 4.05 16.24
CA ILE A 7 3.47 3.56 16.93
C ILE A 7 3.75 4.37 18.20
N PHE A 8 3.66 5.71 18.10
CA PHE A 8 4.15 6.65 19.11
C PHE A 8 3.05 7.51 19.74
N GLY A 9 1.80 7.44 19.28
CA GLY A 9 0.71 8.30 19.76
C GLY A 9 0.86 9.77 19.36
N ILE A 10 1.71 10.09 18.38
CA ILE A 10 1.96 11.46 17.93
C ILE A 10 0.78 11.95 17.10
N ASP A 11 0.40 13.21 17.28
CA ASP A 11 -0.65 13.83 16.47
C ASP A 11 -0.42 13.67 14.97
N THR A 12 -1.49 13.43 14.22
CA THR A 12 -1.44 13.08 12.79
C THR A 12 -0.77 14.17 11.95
N THR A 13 -0.95 15.44 12.31
CA THR A 13 -0.36 16.59 11.61
C THR A 13 1.16 16.62 11.81
N THR A 14 1.62 16.47 13.04
CA THR A 14 3.04 16.39 13.39
C THR A 14 3.69 15.17 12.76
N ALA A 15 3.02 14.02 12.82
CA ALA A 15 3.46 12.79 12.19
C ALA A 15 3.57 12.92 10.66
N ALA A 16 2.67 13.69 10.03
CA ALA A 16 2.75 13.97 8.59
C ALA A 16 3.96 14.84 8.24
N ALA A 17 4.22 15.89 9.02
CA ALA A 17 5.40 16.75 8.82
C ALA A 17 6.71 15.97 8.96
N ILE A 18 6.85 15.15 10.01
CA ILE A 18 8.02 14.27 10.21
C ILE A 18 8.19 13.31 9.03
N SER A 19 7.11 12.68 8.58
CA SER A 19 7.15 11.75 7.44
C SER A 19 7.54 12.44 6.14
N GLY A 20 7.09 13.67 5.92
CA GLY A 20 7.47 14.48 4.77
C GLY A 20 8.96 14.83 4.75
N ILE A 21 9.50 15.28 5.89
CA ILE A 21 10.93 15.57 6.04
C ILE A 21 11.77 14.32 5.81
N LEU A 22 11.40 13.19 6.44
CA LEU A 22 12.09 11.92 6.23
C LEU A 22 12.02 11.47 4.77
N GLY A 23 10.87 11.62 4.10
CA GLY A 23 10.71 11.31 2.68
C GLY A 23 11.65 12.12 1.79
N ILE A 24 11.81 13.43 2.06
CA ILE A 24 12.74 14.30 1.33
C ILE A 24 14.20 13.87 1.57
N LEU A 25 14.57 13.60 2.82
CA LEU A 25 15.92 13.14 3.18
C LEU A 25 16.26 11.80 2.50
N LEU A 26 15.31 10.87 2.50
CA LEU A 26 15.47 9.58 1.82
C LEU A 26 15.61 9.74 0.31
N PHE A 27 14.81 10.61 -0.30
CA PHE A 27 14.85 10.87 -1.73
C PHE A 27 16.18 11.48 -2.18
N THR A 28 16.77 12.37 -1.39
CA THR A 28 18.07 13.00 -1.70
C THR A 28 19.26 12.07 -1.53
N SER A 29 19.09 10.96 -0.80
CA SER A 29 20.18 10.01 -0.51
C SER A 29 20.27 8.90 -1.57
N LYS A 30 21.29 8.94 -2.44
CA LYS A 30 21.52 7.95 -3.51
C LYS A 30 21.67 6.50 -3.02
N LYS A 31 22.09 6.28 -1.76
CA LYS A 31 22.32 4.94 -1.18
C LYS A 31 21.04 4.32 -0.57
N MET A 32 20.03 5.13 -0.27
CA MET A 32 18.86 4.68 0.49
C MET A 32 17.80 3.96 -0.34
N GLY A 33 17.82 4.08 -1.67
CA GLY A 33 16.84 3.42 -2.53
C GLY A 33 16.85 1.89 -2.40
N GLY A 34 18.02 1.27 -2.43
CA GLY A 34 18.15 -0.18 -2.25
C GLY A 34 17.80 -0.67 -0.83
N VAL A 35 18.10 0.13 0.19
CA VAL A 35 17.69 -0.16 1.57
C VAL A 35 16.19 -0.11 1.72
N LEU A 36 15.55 0.92 1.16
CA LEU A 36 14.09 1.06 1.16
C LEU A 36 13.40 -0.11 0.44
N ASP A 37 13.89 -0.50 -0.74
CA ASP A 37 13.33 -1.60 -1.51
C ASP A 37 13.43 -2.94 -0.75
N ASN A 38 14.55 -3.20 -0.09
CA ASN A 38 14.73 -4.42 0.71
C ASN A 38 13.87 -4.40 1.98
N THR A 39 13.83 -3.26 2.67
CA THR A 39 12.96 -3.08 3.85
C THR A 39 11.50 -3.22 3.48
N ALA A 40 11.06 -2.64 2.35
CA ALA A 40 9.69 -2.78 1.87
C ALA A 40 9.31 -4.23 1.57
N LYS A 41 10.23 -5.04 1.00
CA LYS A 41 9.99 -6.48 0.76
C LYS A 41 9.80 -7.25 2.06
N VAL A 42 10.69 -7.04 3.04
CA VAL A 42 10.61 -7.71 4.34
C VAL A 42 9.33 -7.33 5.07
N LEU A 43 9.05 -6.03 5.17
CA LEU A 43 7.85 -5.53 5.84
C LEU A 43 6.57 -5.91 5.10
N GLY A 44 6.59 -5.94 3.77
CA GLY A 44 5.48 -6.43 2.96
C GLY A 44 5.17 -7.90 3.24
N THR A 45 6.21 -8.74 3.42
CA THR A 45 6.03 -10.14 3.82
C THR A 45 5.45 -10.25 5.23
N VAL A 46 5.97 -9.46 6.19
CA VAL A 46 5.42 -9.42 7.56
C VAL A 46 3.95 -8.99 7.54
N MET A 47 3.62 -7.99 6.73
CA MET A 47 2.24 -7.53 6.58
C MET A 47 1.33 -8.61 6.01
N LEU A 48 1.78 -9.34 4.99
CA LEU A 48 1.00 -10.43 4.40
C LEU A 48 0.69 -11.53 5.44
N VAL A 49 1.69 -11.89 6.25
CA VAL A 49 1.51 -12.86 7.34
C VAL A 49 0.54 -12.33 8.40
N LEU A 50 0.67 -11.05 8.78
CA LEU A 50 -0.21 -10.43 9.77
C LEU A 50 -1.66 -10.34 9.27
N ILE A 51 -1.87 -9.90 8.04
CA ILE A 51 -3.21 -9.86 7.43
C ILE A 51 -3.81 -11.27 7.35
N GLY A 52 -3.01 -12.25 6.90
CA GLY A 52 -3.42 -13.64 6.87
C GLY A 52 -3.83 -14.16 8.25
N TYR A 53 -3.02 -13.87 9.26
CA TYR A 53 -3.33 -14.24 10.65
C TYR A 53 -4.68 -13.68 11.09
N VAL A 54 -4.93 -12.37 10.90
CA VAL A 54 -6.21 -11.74 11.27
C VAL A 54 -7.36 -12.35 10.46
N ALA A 55 -7.19 -12.51 9.14
CA ALA A 55 -8.22 -13.10 8.28
C ALA A 55 -8.62 -14.52 8.69
N PHE A 56 -7.64 -15.35 9.09
CA PHE A 56 -7.95 -16.71 9.53
C PHE A 56 -8.45 -16.79 10.97
N SER A 57 -7.95 -15.96 11.89
CA SER A 57 -8.36 -15.99 13.29
C SER A 57 -9.77 -15.44 13.54
N THR A 58 -10.24 -14.54 12.68
CA THR A 58 -11.56 -13.92 12.82
C THR A 58 -12.70 -14.67 12.14
N ASN A 59 -12.40 -15.77 11.42
CA ASN A 59 -13.40 -16.61 10.74
C ASN A 59 -14.42 -15.80 9.92
N PRO A 60 -13.99 -15.01 8.92
CA PRO A 60 -14.88 -14.18 8.14
C PRO A 60 -15.94 -15.00 7.39
N PRO A 61 -17.16 -14.49 7.20
CA PRO A 61 -18.23 -15.16 6.46
C PRO A 61 -17.94 -15.13 4.95
N VAL A 62 -16.97 -15.93 4.49
CA VAL A 62 -16.49 -15.94 3.09
C VAL A 62 -17.61 -16.25 2.10
N GLY A 63 -18.56 -17.14 2.46
CA GLY A 63 -19.69 -17.48 1.61
C GLY A 63 -20.59 -16.28 1.33
N GLU A 64 -20.92 -15.50 2.35
CA GLU A 64 -21.69 -14.26 2.22
C GLU A 64 -20.90 -13.20 1.43
N ALA A 65 -19.61 -13.08 1.68
CA ALA A 65 -18.74 -12.15 0.95
C ALA A 65 -18.74 -12.43 -0.54
N VAL A 66 -18.63 -13.69 -0.96
CA VAL A 66 -18.68 -14.09 -2.37
C VAL A 66 -20.06 -13.83 -2.96
N THR A 67 -21.13 -14.18 -2.24
CA THR A 67 -22.50 -13.95 -2.72
C THR A 67 -22.76 -12.46 -2.95
N HIS A 68 -22.39 -11.60 -2.01
CA HIS A 68 -22.55 -10.14 -2.13
C HIS A 68 -21.60 -9.49 -3.12
N ALA A 69 -20.47 -10.12 -3.44
CA ALA A 69 -19.59 -9.65 -4.51
C ALA A 69 -20.22 -9.87 -5.90
N ILE A 70 -21.01 -10.94 -6.07
CA ILE A 70 -21.69 -11.26 -7.35
C ILE A 70 -23.05 -10.57 -7.44
N VAL A 71 -23.83 -10.61 -6.34
CA VAL A 71 -25.16 -10.02 -6.25
C VAL A 71 -25.23 -9.07 -5.06
N PRO A 72 -24.74 -7.81 -5.24
CA PRO A 72 -24.74 -6.84 -4.15
C PRO A 72 -26.17 -6.40 -3.81
N THR A 73 -26.52 -6.42 -2.53
CA THR A 73 -27.80 -5.92 -2.02
C THR A 73 -27.86 -4.40 -2.01
N HIS A 74 -26.69 -3.74 -1.86
CA HIS A 74 -26.52 -2.30 -1.93
C HIS A 74 -25.29 -1.97 -2.75
N TYR A 75 -25.38 -0.95 -3.61
CA TYR A 75 -24.26 -0.52 -4.42
C TYR A 75 -23.72 0.84 -3.94
N PRO A 76 -22.62 0.85 -3.17
CA PRO A 76 -22.03 2.10 -2.63
C PRO A 76 -21.21 2.83 -3.71
N TRP A 77 -21.87 3.52 -4.63
CA TRP A 77 -21.25 4.20 -5.78
C TRP A 77 -20.06 5.08 -5.38
N LEU A 78 -20.23 5.88 -4.34
CA LEU A 78 -19.16 6.80 -3.91
C LEU A 78 -17.92 6.04 -3.44
N ALA A 79 -18.09 5.00 -2.64
CA ALA A 79 -16.97 4.17 -2.18
C ALA A 79 -16.30 3.44 -3.36
N THR A 80 -17.08 2.94 -4.32
CA THR A 80 -16.57 2.26 -5.51
C THR A 80 -15.76 3.22 -6.38
N ILE A 81 -16.26 4.42 -6.66
CA ILE A 81 -15.53 5.43 -7.44
C ILE A 81 -14.24 5.85 -6.73
N THR A 82 -14.31 6.06 -5.40
CA THR A 82 -13.13 6.42 -4.59
C THR A 82 -12.08 5.32 -4.62
N LEU A 83 -12.50 4.05 -4.52
CA LEU A 83 -11.59 2.91 -4.60
C LEU A 83 -10.94 2.79 -5.98
N ILE A 84 -11.71 2.94 -7.05
CA ILE A 84 -11.19 2.93 -8.43
C ILE A 84 -10.20 4.09 -8.62
N GLY A 85 -10.57 5.31 -8.23
CA GLY A 85 -9.71 6.48 -8.34
C GLY A 85 -8.40 6.34 -7.55
N GLY A 86 -8.45 5.80 -6.35
CA GLY A 86 -7.28 5.57 -5.51
C GLY A 86 -6.36 4.43 -5.99
N THR A 87 -6.88 3.50 -6.80
CA THR A 87 -6.10 2.34 -7.25
C THR A 87 -5.59 2.46 -8.68
N VAL A 88 -6.37 3.03 -9.58
CA VAL A 88 -6.05 3.12 -11.02
C VAL A 88 -5.50 4.48 -11.40
N GLY A 89 -5.93 5.54 -10.72
CA GLY A 89 -5.64 6.93 -11.08
C GLY A 89 -4.29 7.49 -10.60
N GLY A 90 -3.48 6.72 -9.87
CA GLY A 90 -2.22 7.21 -9.35
C GLY A 90 -1.15 7.38 -10.41
N TYR A 91 -0.70 8.62 -10.67
CA TYR A 91 0.36 8.90 -11.63
C TYR A 91 1.69 8.22 -11.25
N ILE A 92 1.86 7.80 -10.01
CA ILE A 92 2.99 7.00 -9.52
C ILE A 92 3.14 5.67 -10.30
N THR A 93 2.07 5.19 -10.93
CA THR A 93 2.09 4.00 -11.80
C THR A 93 3.11 4.15 -12.94
N PHE A 94 3.32 5.37 -13.44
CA PHE A 94 4.31 5.67 -14.47
C PHE A 94 5.75 5.56 -13.98
N SER A 95 5.98 5.60 -12.66
CA SER A 95 7.33 5.42 -12.09
C SER A 95 7.94 4.07 -12.45
N GLY A 96 7.13 3.04 -12.61
CA GLY A 96 7.56 1.71 -13.02
C GLY A 96 8.18 1.72 -14.42
N GLY A 97 7.55 2.42 -15.38
CA GLY A 97 8.09 2.58 -16.74
C GLY A 97 9.42 3.34 -16.75
N HIS A 98 9.50 4.46 -16.05
CA HIS A 98 10.75 5.23 -15.96
C HIS A 98 11.89 4.44 -15.30
N ARG A 99 11.60 3.66 -14.25
CA ARG A 99 12.61 2.80 -13.61
C ARG A 99 13.14 1.71 -14.54
N LEU A 100 12.30 1.15 -15.38
CA LEU A 100 12.72 0.16 -16.39
C LEU A 100 13.66 0.82 -17.42
N ILE A 101 13.30 1.99 -17.91
CA ILE A 101 14.13 2.76 -18.86
C ILE A 101 15.48 3.12 -18.22
N ASP A 102 15.47 3.65 -17.00
CA ASP A 102 16.68 4.01 -16.27
C ASP A 102 17.58 2.79 -15.95
N ALA A 103 16.99 1.60 -15.83
CA ALA A 103 17.70 0.33 -15.67
C ALA A 103 18.18 -0.27 -17.00
N GLY A 104 17.93 0.39 -18.14
CA GLY A 104 18.28 -0.11 -19.49
C GLY A 104 17.42 -1.29 -19.95
N ILE A 105 16.30 -1.56 -19.28
CA ILE A 105 15.37 -2.64 -19.63
C ILE A 105 14.41 -2.12 -20.71
N THR A 106 14.89 -2.14 -21.96
CA THR A 106 14.16 -1.65 -23.12
C THR A 106 14.20 -2.71 -24.24
N GLY A 107 13.30 -2.59 -25.21
CA GLY A 107 13.28 -3.51 -26.35
C GLY A 107 12.36 -4.73 -26.15
N GLN A 108 12.15 -5.45 -27.24
CA GLN A 108 11.23 -6.61 -27.27
C GLN A 108 11.79 -7.83 -26.54
N GLU A 109 13.09 -7.93 -26.41
CA GLU A 109 13.79 -9.02 -25.69
C GLU A 109 13.42 -9.07 -24.22
N HIS A 110 13.16 -7.94 -23.59
CA HIS A 110 12.80 -7.84 -22.16
C HIS A 110 11.30 -7.93 -21.90
N LEU A 111 10.46 -7.99 -22.93
CA LEU A 111 9.01 -7.95 -22.81
C LEU A 111 8.45 -9.09 -21.92
N LYS A 112 9.05 -10.28 -21.99
CA LYS A 112 8.64 -11.43 -21.19
C LYS A 112 8.89 -11.21 -19.71
N ASP A 113 10.03 -10.63 -19.36
CA ASP A 113 10.41 -10.38 -17.96
C ASP A 113 9.56 -9.26 -17.35
N VAL A 114 9.33 -8.18 -18.10
CA VAL A 114 8.45 -7.09 -17.72
C VAL A 114 7.02 -7.59 -17.47
N ARG A 115 6.50 -8.39 -18.42
CA ARG A 115 5.16 -8.96 -18.27
C ARG A 115 5.05 -9.88 -17.06
N ARG A 116 6.05 -10.74 -16.84
CA ARG A 116 6.09 -11.65 -15.68
C ARG A 116 6.12 -10.85 -14.37
N ALA A 117 6.97 -9.84 -14.28
CA ALA A 117 7.06 -8.98 -13.11
C ALA A 117 5.73 -8.23 -12.84
N ALA A 118 5.09 -7.72 -13.88
CA ALA A 118 3.79 -7.05 -13.78
C ALA A 118 2.69 -8.02 -13.30
N ILE A 119 2.59 -9.21 -13.88
CA ILE A 119 1.60 -10.22 -13.46
C ILE A 119 1.83 -10.63 -12.01
N MET A 120 3.09 -10.87 -11.61
CA MET A 120 3.40 -11.22 -10.21
C MET A 120 3.04 -10.09 -9.25
N GLY A 121 3.38 -8.83 -9.60
CA GLY A 121 3.03 -7.67 -8.79
C GLY A 121 1.52 -7.51 -8.62
N MET A 122 0.77 -7.60 -9.71
CA MET A 122 -0.70 -7.53 -9.66
C MET A 122 -1.32 -8.67 -8.88
N SER A 123 -0.78 -9.89 -8.99
CA SER A 123 -1.28 -11.05 -8.24
C SER A 123 -1.06 -10.89 -6.73
N VAL A 124 0.10 -10.39 -6.32
CA VAL A 124 0.39 -10.12 -4.91
C VAL A 124 -0.50 -9.00 -4.38
N ASP A 125 -0.67 -7.91 -5.13
CA ASP A 125 -1.56 -6.81 -4.75
C ASP A 125 -3.01 -7.30 -4.58
N ALA A 126 -3.52 -8.08 -5.53
CA ALA A 126 -4.86 -8.65 -5.45
C ALA A 126 -5.03 -9.56 -4.22
N LEU A 127 -4.03 -10.42 -3.95
CA LEU A 127 -4.04 -11.28 -2.78
C LEU A 127 -4.09 -10.48 -1.47
N VAL A 128 -3.24 -9.45 -1.35
CA VAL A 128 -3.20 -8.58 -0.17
C VAL A 128 -4.55 -7.89 0.04
N ARG A 129 -5.18 -7.38 -1.03
CA ARG A 129 -6.49 -6.71 -0.96
C ARG A 129 -7.60 -7.65 -0.51
N VAL A 130 -7.64 -8.86 -1.07
CA VAL A 130 -8.65 -9.87 -0.68
C VAL A 130 -8.46 -10.28 0.78
N LEU A 131 -7.23 -10.56 1.21
CA LEU A 131 -6.94 -10.92 2.60
C LEU A 131 -7.26 -9.77 3.57
N LEU A 132 -6.91 -8.52 3.22
CA LEU A 132 -7.23 -7.36 4.04
C LEU A 132 -8.74 -7.16 4.16
N PHE A 133 -9.48 -7.31 3.06
CA PHE A 133 -10.93 -7.26 3.08
C PHE A 133 -11.51 -8.34 4.01
N LEU A 134 -11.03 -9.58 3.90
CA LEU A 134 -11.50 -10.67 4.76
C LEU A 134 -11.12 -10.45 6.23
N ALA A 135 -9.94 -9.92 6.52
CA ALA A 135 -9.52 -9.57 7.87
C ALA A 135 -10.46 -8.53 8.51
N VAL A 136 -10.75 -7.46 7.79
CA VAL A 136 -11.66 -6.40 8.23
C VAL A 136 -13.09 -6.94 8.37
N LEU A 137 -13.57 -7.70 7.39
CA LEU A 137 -14.90 -8.33 7.43
C LEU A 137 -15.04 -9.27 8.61
N GLY A 138 -14.00 -10.06 8.90
CA GLY A 138 -13.99 -10.97 10.05
C GLY A 138 -14.15 -10.23 11.37
N VAL A 139 -13.40 -9.16 11.57
CA VAL A 139 -13.50 -8.32 12.79
C VAL A 139 -14.90 -7.70 12.92
N VAL A 140 -15.45 -7.16 11.84
CA VAL A 140 -16.80 -6.57 11.84
C VAL A 140 -17.87 -7.63 12.09
N SER A 141 -17.73 -8.82 11.53
CA SER A 141 -18.70 -9.93 11.72
C SER A 141 -18.72 -10.46 13.17
N MET A 142 -17.64 -10.23 13.93
CA MET A 142 -17.59 -10.52 15.37
C MET A 142 -18.34 -9.48 16.22
N GLY A 143 -18.94 -8.45 15.59
CA GLY A 143 -19.69 -7.39 16.26
C GLY A 143 -18.85 -6.21 16.72
N PHE A 144 -17.57 -6.15 16.35
CA PHE A 144 -16.73 -5.01 16.68
C PHE A 144 -17.02 -3.80 15.77
N VAL A 145 -16.96 -2.61 16.37
CA VAL A 145 -17.10 -1.33 15.67
C VAL A 145 -15.72 -0.78 15.40
N LEU A 146 -15.39 -0.54 14.13
CA LEU A 146 -14.11 0.05 13.74
C LEU A 146 -14.12 1.55 13.98
N ASP A 147 -12.96 2.12 14.32
CA ASP A 147 -12.80 3.57 14.40
C ASP A 147 -12.92 4.18 12.99
N PRO A 148 -13.88 5.09 12.75
CA PRO A 148 -14.05 5.74 11.45
C PRO A 148 -12.83 6.53 10.97
N LYS A 149 -11.96 6.96 11.88
CA LYS A 149 -10.73 7.70 11.57
C LYS A 149 -9.58 6.78 11.17
N ASP A 150 -9.55 5.55 11.70
CA ASP A 150 -8.55 4.54 11.38
C ASP A 150 -9.18 3.14 11.34
N PRO A 151 -9.97 2.83 10.32
CA PRO A 151 -10.65 1.54 10.22
C PRO A 151 -9.67 0.36 10.12
N ALA A 152 -8.56 0.55 9.41
CA ALA A 152 -7.59 -0.52 9.23
C ALA A 152 -6.80 -0.77 10.52
N GLY A 153 -6.25 0.26 11.16
CA GLY A 153 -5.53 0.11 12.43
C GLY A 153 -6.39 -0.49 13.52
N SER A 154 -7.66 -0.06 13.64
CA SER A 154 -8.60 -0.64 14.62
C SER A 154 -8.92 -2.11 14.33
N ALA A 155 -9.02 -2.52 13.05
CA ALA A 155 -9.19 -3.92 12.70
C ALA A 155 -8.01 -4.78 13.15
N PHE A 156 -6.77 -4.29 13.00
CA PHE A 156 -5.59 -5.00 13.49
C PHE A 156 -5.47 -5.00 15.01
N LEU A 157 -5.90 -3.91 15.68
CA LEU A 157 -5.97 -3.86 17.14
C LEU A 157 -6.96 -4.90 17.68
N LEU A 158 -8.13 -5.00 17.10
CA LEU A 158 -9.20 -5.91 17.53
C LEU A 158 -8.93 -7.37 17.14
N GLY A 159 -8.33 -7.58 15.96
CA GLY A 159 -8.06 -8.93 15.43
C GLY A 159 -6.73 -9.54 15.83
N ALA A 160 -5.71 -8.73 16.12
CA ALA A 160 -4.35 -9.19 16.45
C ALA A 160 -3.77 -8.54 17.74
N GLY A 161 -4.56 -7.77 18.45
CA GLY A 161 -4.15 -7.11 19.69
C GLY A 161 -3.13 -5.99 19.50
N GLU A 162 -2.56 -5.49 20.59
CA GLU A 162 -1.61 -4.37 20.62
C GLU A 162 -0.36 -4.62 19.76
N ILE A 163 0.16 -5.84 19.75
CA ILE A 163 1.34 -6.20 18.97
C ILE A 163 1.03 -6.13 17.49
N GLY A 164 -0.11 -6.70 17.06
CA GLY A 164 -0.56 -6.61 15.68
C GLY A 164 -0.80 -5.18 15.22
N HIS A 165 -1.39 -4.36 16.07
CA HIS A 165 -1.61 -2.94 15.80
C HIS A 165 -0.29 -2.18 15.59
N LYS A 166 0.70 -2.36 16.47
CA LYS A 166 2.02 -1.73 16.34
C LYS A 166 2.78 -2.20 15.09
N LEU A 167 2.74 -3.51 14.79
CA LEU A 167 3.33 -4.04 13.56
C LEU A 167 2.67 -3.44 12.32
N PHE A 168 1.33 -3.36 12.31
CA PHE A 168 0.60 -2.66 11.25
C PHE A 168 1.07 -1.22 11.10
N GLY A 169 1.22 -0.47 12.19
CA GLY A 169 1.70 0.90 12.20
C GLY A 169 3.09 1.04 11.57
N ILE A 170 4.03 0.15 11.89
CA ILE A 170 5.38 0.13 11.31
C ILE A 170 5.32 -0.10 9.81
N VAL A 171 4.60 -1.13 9.38
CA VAL A 171 4.46 -1.45 7.95
C VAL A 171 3.80 -0.31 7.18
N PHE A 172 2.73 0.24 7.75
CA PHE A 172 1.99 1.35 7.14
C PHE A 172 2.84 2.62 7.02
N PHE A 173 3.67 2.91 8.01
CA PHE A 173 4.63 4.01 7.97
C PHE A 173 5.66 3.82 6.85
N CYS A 174 6.26 2.64 6.77
CA CYS A 174 7.25 2.35 5.72
C CYS A 174 6.63 2.36 4.32
N ALA A 175 5.40 1.84 4.17
CA ALA A 175 4.66 1.90 2.91
C ALA A 175 4.36 3.36 2.50
N ALA A 176 4.01 4.22 3.44
CA ALA A 176 3.82 5.65 3.19
C ALA A 176 5.12 6.33 2.72
N LEU A 177 6.26 6.03 3.35
CA LEU A 177 7.56 6.55 2.93
C LEU A 177 7.95 6.12 1.52
N THR A 178 7.79 4.83 1.19
CA THR A 178 8.08 4.34 -0.16
C THR A 178 7.18 4.98 -1.22
N SER A 179 5.92 5.24 -0.90
CA SER A 179 4.98 5.96 -1.76
C SER A 179 5.40 7.42 -2.00
N VAL A 180 5.84 8.13 -0.95
CA VAL A 180 6.35 9.52 -1.07
C VAL A 180 7.59 9.55 -1.96
N VAL A 181 8.55 8.65 -1.74
CA VAL A 181 9.77 8.56 -2.55
C VAL A 181 9.44 8.21 -4.01
N GLY A 182 8.52 7.27 -4.24
CA GLY A 182 8.05 6.90 -5.58
C GLY A 182 7.37 8.05 -6.31
N ALA A 183 6.53 8.82 -5.62
CA ALA A 183 5.88 10.00 -6.18
C ALA A 183 6.90 11.11 -6.53
N ALA A 184 7.87 11.36 -5.66
CA ALA A 184 8.94 12.32 -5.91
C ALA A 184 9.81 11.90 -7.10
N TYR A 185 10.16 10.61 -7.20
CA TYR A 185 10.91 10.06 -8.34
C TYR A 185 10.16 10.27 -9.66
N THR A 186 8.86 9.97 -9.69
CA THR A 186 8.02 10.17 -10.88
C THR A 186 8.00 11.63 -11.30
N SER A 187 7.79 12.55 -10.35
CA SER A 187 7.78 14.00 -10.61
C SER A 187 9.09 14.49 -11.22
N VAL A 188 10.22 14.08 -10.66
CA VAL A 188 11.55 14.48 -11.17
C VAL A 188 11.83 13.85 -12.54
N SER A 189 11.42 12.61 -12.77
CA SER A 189 11.59 11.94 -14.06
C SER A 189 10.84 12.66 -15.18
N PHE A 190 9.60 13.09 -14.92
CA PHE A 190 8.83 13.89 -15.88
C PHE A 190 9.47 15.25 -16.16
N LEU A 191 9.95 15.94 -15.13
CA LEU A 191 10.62 17.23 -15.30
C LEU A 191 11.91 17.12 -16.14
N LYS A 192 12.69 16.06 -15.94
CA LYS A 192 13.88 15.79 -16.76
C LYS A 192 13.51 15.55 -18.23
N THR A 193 12.47 14.77 -18.49
CA THR A 193 12.01 14.50 -19.85
C THR A 193 11.56 15.78 -20.55
N LEU A 194 10.82 16.64 -19.85
CA LEU A 194 10.39 17.94 -20.39
C LEU A 194 11.58 18.87 -20.69
N SER A 195 12.60 18.90 -19.81
CA SER A 195 13.81 19.69 -20.02
C SER A 195 14.62 19.25 -21.25
N LEU A 196 14.62 17.96 -21.57
CA LEU A 196 15.33 17.42 -22.74
C LEU A 196 14.60 17.67 -24.06
N ILE A 197 13.30 17.92 -24.03
CA ILE A 197 12.49 18.25 -25.23
C ILE A 197 12.69 19.72 -25.64
N HIS A 198 13.15 20.57 -24.75
CA HIS A 198 13.35 22.01 -25.00
C HIS A 198 14.82 22.41 -25.27
N ILE A 199 15.74 21.45 -25.38
CA ILE A 199 17.12 21.63 -25.85
C ILE A 199 17.28 20.95 -27.21
#